data_e99cbae3563e7fbb479bd1fcb8ca0486
#
_entry.id   e99cbae3563e7fbb479bd1fcb8ca0486
#
_cell.length_a   1.000
_cell.length_b   1.000
_cell.length_c   1.000
_cell.angle_alpha   90.00
_cell.angle_beta   90.00
_cell.angle_gamma   90.00
#
_symmetry.space_group_name_H-M   'P 1'
#
loop_
_entity.id
_entity.type
_entity.pdbx_description
1 polymer ?
#
loop_
_entity_poly.entity_id
_entity_poly.type
_entity_poly.pdbx_seq_one_letter_code
_entity_poly.pdbx_strand_id
1 'polypeptide(L)'
;MAISIYYTAKRKEPLTSSEVASVSSVASRHSVDEQIEQLLATGVGFNWESFNFTINSEPSGLFKKGTVFSGSTKLPDNREDATWVGVQHWCKCLSEIRVAIPGCDWYVAVEHHELQWDAVAKAFDPSQ
;
A
#
# COMPACT_ATOMS: atom_id res chain seq x y z
N MET A 1 -19.63 -5.44 -4.69
CA MET A 1 -18.39 -6.14 -5.10
C MET A 1 -17.19 -5.42 -4.50
N ALA A 2 -16.28 -6.14 -3.86
CA ALA A 2 -15.12 -5.54 -3.22
C ALA A 2 -14.06 -5.14 -4.25
N ILE A 3 -13.47 -3.95 -4.05
CA ILE A 3 -12.36 -3.46 -4.87
C ILE A 3 -11.16 -3.32 -3.96
N SER A 4 -10.01 -3.82 -4.41
CA SER A 4 -8.78 -3.77 -3.62
C SER A 4 -7.65 -3.11 -4.38
N ILE A 5 -6.72 -2.52 -3.62
CA ILE A 5 -5.45 -2.05 -4.16
C ILE A 5 -4.40 -3.12 -3.88
N TYR A 6 -3.62 -3.47 -4.90
CA TYR A 6 -2.58 -4.49 -4.85
C TYR A 6 -1.23 -3.84 -5.04
N TYR A 7 -0.21 -4.35 -4.37
CA TYR A 7 1.13 -3.76 -4.46
C TYR A 7 2.21 -4.82 -4.28
N THR A 8 3.28 -4.67 -5.07
CA THR A 8 4.43 -5.57 -5.05
C THR A 8 5.70 -4.78 -5.35
N ALA A 9 6.75 -5.04 -4.60
CA ALA A 9 8.08 -4.48 -4.85
C ALA A 9 9.10 -5.60 -4.95
N LYS A 10 9.96 -5.55 -5.95
CA LYS A 10 10.94 -6.60 -6.24
C LYS A 10 12.35 -6.04 -6.37
N ARG A 11 13.31 -6.73 -5.79
CA ARG A 11 14.76 -6.50 -5.98
C ARG A 11 15.50 -7.74 -5.49
N LYS A 12 16.78 -7.88 -5.87
CA LYS A 12 17.58 -9.06 -5.49
C LYS A 12 17.89 -9.11 -4.00
N GLU A 13 18.26 -7.97 -3.42
CA GLU A 13 18.68 -7.89 -2.02
C GLU A 13 17.47 -7.77 -1.11
N PRO A 14 17.48 -8.49 0.03
CA PRO A 14 16.41 -8.28 1.02
C PRO A 14 16.46 -6.87 1.58
N LEU A 15 15.36 -6.45 2.18
CA LEU A 15 15.31 -5.15 2.86
C LEU A 15 16.24 -5.19 4.07
N THR A 16 16.94 -4.08 4.30
CA THR A 16 17.77 -3.91 5.51
C THR A 16 16.87 -3.73 6.72
N SER A 17 17.42 -3.91 7.92
CA SER A 17 16.67 -3.65 9.16
C SER A 17 16.15 -2.22 9.21
N SER A 18 16.94 -1.27 8.73
CA SER A 18 16.54 0.14 8.65
C SER A 18 15.37 0.34 7.70
N GLU A 19 15.40 -0.33 6.55
CA GLU A 19 14.31 -0.26 5.59
C GLU A 19 13.03 -0.87 6.13
N VAL A 20 13.12 -2.02 6.80
CA VAL A 20 11.96 -2.65 7.44
C VAL A 20 11.35 -1.70 8.48
N ALA A 21 12.18 -1.07 9.30
CA ALA A 21 11.71 -0.09 10.29
C ALA A 21 11.04 1.10 9.62
N SER A 22 11.58 1.57 8.49
CA SER A 22 11.00 2.68 7.73
C SER A 22 9.63 2.32 7.17
N VAL A 23 9.48 1.12 6.61
CA VAL A 23 8.19 0.65 6.10
C VAL A 23 7.16 0.61 7.21
N SER A 24 7.52 0.04 8.37
CA SER A 24 6.63 -0.04 9.52
C SER A 24 6.22 1.35 10.02
N SER A 25 7.16 2.29 10.03
CA SER A 25 6.89 3.67 10.44
C SER A 25 5.92 4.36 9.48
N VAL A 26 6.12 4.20 8.17
CA VAL A 26 5.21 4.76 7.16
C VAL A 26 3.82 4.16 7.31
N ALA A 27 3.73 2.84 7.45
CA ALA A 27 2.44 2.17 7.62
C ALA A 27 1.70 2.68 8.86
N SER A 28 2.42 2.89 9.97
CA SER A 28 1.83 3.43 11.21
C SER A 28 1.30 4.85 11.02
N ARG A 29 2.04 5.69 10.30
CA ARG A 29 1.63 7.09 10.07
C ARG A 29 0.38 7.18 9.20
N HIS A 30 0.12 6.18 8.37
CA HIS A 30 -1.05 6.14 7.50
C HIS A 30 -2.14 5.20 8.04
N SER A 31 -2.02 4.76 9.29
CA SER A 31 -3.00 3.88 9.92
C SER A 31 -4.41 4.48 9.88
N VAL A 32 -5.39 3.62 9.67
CA VAL A 32 -6.81 4.00 9.69
C VAL A 32 -7.53 3.38 10.89
N ASP A 33 -6.79 2.98 11.92
CA ASP A 33 -7.37 2.33 13.09
C ASP A 33 -8.40 3.21 13.80
N GLU A 34 -8.13 4.50 13.93
CA GLU A 34 -9.08 5.44 14.55
C GLU A 34 -10.37 5.53 13.74
N GLN A 35 -10.26 5.55 12.41
CA GLN A 35 -11.40 5.61 11.52
C GLN A 35 -12.23 4.33 11.63
N ILE A 36 -11.58 3.17 11.73
CA ILE A 36 -12.25 1.89 11.91
C ILE A 36 -13.03 1.88 13.24
N GLU A 37 -12.38 2.31 14.33
CA GLU A 37 -13.01 2.38 15.64
C GLU A 37 -14.21 3.33 15.65
N GLN A 38 -14.08 4.48 14.99
CA GLN A 38 -15.17 5.45 14.89
C GLN A 38 -16.37 4.86 14.16
N LEU A 39 -16.17 4.17 13.07
CA LEU A 39 -17.25 3.51 12.34
C LEU A 39 -17.96 2.48 13.20
N LEU A 40 -17.20 1.65 13.92
CA LEU A 40 -17.75 0.63 14.81
C LEU A 40 -18.54 1.23 15.97
N ALA A 41 -18.07 2.37 16.50
CA ALA A 41 -18.70 3.02 17.64
C ALA A 41 -19.94 3.84 17.26
N THR A 42 -19.94 4.48 16.09
CA THR A 42 -20.96 5.46 15.71
C THR A 42 -21.78 5.09 14.49
N GLY A 43 -21.28 4.15 13.67
CA GLY A 43 -21.89 3.82 12.39
C GLY A 43 -21.66 4.87 11.30
N VAL A 44 -20.83 5.89 11.59
CA VAL A 44 -20.54 7.00 10.67
C VAL A 44 -19.11 6.93 10.21
N GLY A 45 -18.87 7.08 8.89
CA GLY A 45 -17.56 7.08 8.28
C GLY A 45 -17.44 6.03 7.17
N PHE A 46 -16.24 5.93 6.59
CA PHE A 46 -15.96 4.94 5.55
C PHE A 46 -15.59 3.60 6.18
N ASN A 47 -15.86 2.52 5.46
CA ASN A 47 -15.55 1.16 5.91
C ASN A 47 -14.09 0.79 5.58
N TRP A 48 -13.15 1.52 6.16
CA TRP A 48 -11.72 1.27 6.00
C TRP A 48 -11.32 -0.13 6.46
N GLU A 49 -10.28 -0.68 5.82
CA GLU A 49 -9.59 -1.86 6.32
C GLU A 49 -8.12 -1.50 6.55
N SER A 50 -7.50 -2.21 7.48
CA SER A 50 -6.10 -1.98 7.84
C SER A 50 -5.18 -2.32 6.67
N PHE A 51 -4.11 -1.54 6.53
CA PHE A 51 -3.09 -1.80 5.52
C PHE A 51 -2.44 -3.16 5.77
N ASN A 52 -2.52 -4.03 4.78
CA ASN A 52 -2.01 -5.40 4.90
C ASN A 52 -0.80 -5.58 3.99
N PHE A 53 0.34 -5.95 4.57
CA PHE A 53 1.55 -6.16 3.80
C PHE A 53 2.41 -7.26 4.42
N THR A 54 3.27 -7.84 3.58
CA THR A 54 4.24 -8.84 3.98
C THR A 54 5.61 -8.41 3.50
N ILE A 55 6.62 -8.52 4.37
CA ILE A 55 8.01 -8.32 3.99
C ILE A 55 8.64 -9.71 3.89
N ASN A 56 9.28 -9.99 2.75
CA ASN A 56 9.92 -11.25 2.50
C ASN A 56 11.44 -11.13 2.74
N SER A 57 11.96 -11.88 3.70
CA SER A 57 13.37 -11.85 4.06
C SER A 57 14.27 -12.63 3.10
N GLU A 58 13.68 -13.42 2.20
CA GLU A 58 14.44 -14.26 1.27
C GLU A 58 13.96 -14.06 -0.18
N PRO A 59 14.18 -12.86 -0.77
CA PRO A 59 13.66 -12.56 -2.10
C PRO A 59 14.27 -13.44 -3.18
N SER A 60 15.50 -13.95 -2.97
CA SER A 60 16.17 -14.84 -3.92
C SER A 60 15.74 -16.31 -3.80
N GLY A 61 14.81 -16.60 -2.90
CA GLY A 61 14.26 -17.95 -2.73
C GLY A 61 13.55 -18.44 -4.00
N LEU A 62 13.50 -19.76 -4.15
CA LEU A 62 13.03 -20.42 -5.38
C LEU A 62 11.65 -19.92 -5.87
N PHE A 63 10.73 -19.67 -4.94
CA PHE A 63 9.36 -19.29 -5.29
C PHE A 63 9.04 -17.81 -5.05
N LYS A 64 10.02 -17.02 -4.62
CA LYS A 64 9.78 -15.64 -4.23
C LYS A 64 10.00 -14.63 -5.37
N LYS A 65 10.79 -15.00 -6.38
CA LYS A 65 11.01 -14.22 -7.60
C LYS A 65 11.46 -12.78 -7.36
N GLY A 66 12.24 -12.55 -6.29
CA GLY A 66 12.75 -11.22 -5.97
C GLY A 66 11.79 -10.34 -5.18
N THR A 67 10.62 -10.83 -4.83
CA THR A 67 9.64 -10.04 -4.08
C THR A 67 10.16 -9.75 -2.67
N VAL A 68 10.27 -8.48 -2.30
CA VAL A 68 10.69 -8.06 -0.95
C VAL A 68 9.52 -7.49 -0.14
N PHE A 69 8.49 -6.99 -0.81
CA PHE A 69 7.33 -6.37 -0.19
C PHE A 69 6.10 -6.63 -1.04
N SER A 70 5.00 -7.04 -0.44
CA SER A 70 3.76 -7.27 -1.19
C SER A 70 2.55 -7.23 -0.27
N GLY A 71 1.40 -7.04 -0.87
CA GLY A 71 0.14 -7.10 -0.14
C GLY A 71 -1.04 -6.64 -0.96
N SER A 72 -2.17 -6.59 -0.30
CA SER A 72 -3.39 -6.02 -0.85
C SER A 72 -4.26 -5.51 0.28
N THR A 73 -5.01 -4.46 0.03
CA THR A 73 -5.93 -3.88 1.01
C THR A 73 -7.24 -3.56 0.32
N LYS A 74 -8.33 -4.01 0.92
CA LYS A 74 -9.66 -3.70 0.41
C LYS A 74 -9.92 -2.21 0.61
N LEU A 75 -10.44 -1.58 -0.44
CA LEU A 75 -10.77 -0.14 -0.41
C LEU A 75 -12.15 0.06 0.22
N PRO A 76 -12.37 1.20 0.91
CA PRO A 76 -13.70 1.52 1.41
C PRO A 76 -14.68 1.72 0.26
N ASP A 77 -15.93 1.32 0.45
CA ASP A 77 -16.92 1.32 -0.61
C ASP A 77 -18.35 1.58 -0.12
N ASN A 78 -18.51 2.03 1.11
CA ASN A 78 -19.83 2.22 1.70
C ASN A 78 -20.42 3.61 1.48
N ARG A 79 -19.72 4.48 0.76
CA ARG A 79 -20.16 5.83 0.40
C ARG A 79 -19.74 6.10 -1.04
N GLU A 80 -20.36 7.10 -1.66
CA GLU A 80 -20.16 7.41 -3.07
C GLU A 80 -18.69 7.67 -3.43
N ASP A 81 -17.98 8.42 -2.61
CA ASP A 81 -16.57 8.79 -2.87
C ASP A 81 -15.56 7.97 -2.07
N ALA A 82 -16.00 6.97 -1.32
CA ALA A 82 -15.14 6.23 -0.41
C ALA A 82 -13.97 5.55 -1.12
N THR A 83 -14.23 4.89 -2.23
CA THR A 83 -13.19 4.17 -2.97
C THR A 83 -12.11 5.13 -3.47
N TRP A 84 -12.49 6.28 -4.01
CA TRP A 84 -11.54 7.28 -4.50
C TRP A 84 -10.69 7.84 -3.35
N VAL A 85 -11.29 8.16 -2.22
CA VAL A 85 -10.58 8.63 -1.03
C VAL A 85 -9.61 7.55 -0.55
N GLY A 86 -10.03 6.29 -0.55
CA GLY A 86 -9.18 5.16 -0.18
C GLY A 86 -7.97 5.02 -1.09
N VAL A 87 -8.16 5.11 -2.41
CA VAL A 87 -7.06 5.05 -3.37
C VAL A 87 -6.05 6.17 -3.11
N GLN A 88 -6.52 7.40 -2.91
CA GLN A 88 -5.64 8.53 -2.63
C GLN A 88 -4.84 8.32 -1.35
N HIS A 89 -5.48 7.82 -0.29
CA HIS A 89 -4.84 7.57 0.99
C HIS A 89 -3.71 6.54 0.86
N TRP A 90 -4.00 5.38 0.25
CA TRP A 90 -3.01 4.32 0.13
C TRP A 90 -1.94 4.64 -0.91
N CYS A 91 -2.23 5.45 -1.92
CA CYS A 91 -1.21 5.95 -2.84
C CYS A 91 -0.15 6.79 -2.11
N LYS A 92 -0.57 7.62 -1.16
CA LYS A 92 0.38 8.40 -0.34
C LYS A 92 1.25 7.48 0.50
N CYS A 93 0.64 6.49 1.15
CA CYS A 93 1.36 5.50 1.94
C CYS A 93 2.40 4.75 1.09
N LEU A 94 1.97 4.19 -0.04
CA LEU A 94 2.83 3.41 -0.92
C LEU A 94 3.92 4.26 -1.56
N SER A 95 3.64 5.53 -1.85
CA SER A 95 4.64 6.46 -2.39
C SER A 95 5.78 6.68 -1.41
N GLU A 96 5.47 6.86 -0.14
CA GLU A 96 6.49 7.01 0.90
C GLU A 96 7.28 5.70 1.10
N ILE A 97 6.61 4.55 1.03
CA ILE A 97 7.29 3.26 1.13
C ILE A 97 8.26 3.10 -0.04
N ARG A 98 7.85 3.44 -1.25
CA ARG A 98 8.71 3.34 -2.42
C ARG A 98 10.00 4.16 -2.27
N VAL A 99 9.89 5.36 -1.73
CA VAL A 99 11.06 6.20 -1.47
C VAL A 99 11.94 5.59 -0.38
N ALA A 100 11.33 4.96 0.62
CA ALA A 100 12.05 4.36 1.75
C ALA A 100 12.82 3.10 1.37
N ILE A 101 12.40 2.37 0.34
CA ILE A 101 13.05 1.12 -0.11
C ILE A 101 13.46 1.24 -1.60
N PRO A 102 14.57 1.97 -1.87
CA PRO A 102 14.97 2.24 -3.25
C PRO A 102 15.45 0.98 -3.98
N GLY A 103 15.53 1.08 -5.29
CA GLY A 103 16.08 0.01 -6.11
C GLY A 103 15.11 -1.12 -6.42
N CYS A 104 13.83 -0.96 -6.11
CA CYS A 104 12.82 -1.96 -6.39
C CYS A 104 12.06 -1.68 -7.68
N ASP A 105 11.64 -2.74 -8.34
CA ASP A 105 10.62 -2.67 -9.39
C ASP A 105 9.27 -2.75 -8.71
N TRP A 106 8.43 -1.76 -8.94
CA TRP A 106 7.13 -1.65 -8.29
C TRP A 106 5.96 -1.94 -9.22
N TYR A 107 4.97 -2.60 -8.68
CA TYR A 107 3.66 -2.76 -9.31
C TYR A 107 2.60 -2.37 -8.29
N VAL A 108 1.77 -1.40 -8.62
CA VAL A 108 0.61 -1.00 -7.80
C VAL A 108 -0.59 -0.91 -8.71
N ALA A 109 -1.68 -1.56 -8.34
CA ALA A 109 -2.87 -1.59 -9.17
C ALA A 109 -4.13 -1.57 -8.32
N VAL A 110 -5.17 -0.91 -8.83
CA VAL A 110 -6.53 -1.01 -8.31
C VAL A 110 -7.25 -1.99 -9.23
N GLU A 111 -7.53 -3.18 -8.73
CA GLU A 111 -7.99 -4.32 -9.52
C GLU A 111 -7.05 -4.57 -10.69
N HIS A 112 -7.47 -4.33 -11.92
CA HIS A 112 -6.65 -4.57 -13.11
C HIS A 112 -6.02 -3.31 -13.69
N HIS A 113 -6.22 -2.17 -13.02
CA HIS A 113 -5.67 -0.89 -13.50
C HIS A 113 -4.39 -0.55 -12.77
N GLU A 114 -3.26 -0.66 -13.48
CA GLU A 114 -1.95 -0.32 -12.91
C GLU A 114 -1.81 1.20 -12.78
N LEU A 115 -1.38 1.64 -11.58
CA LEU A 115 -1.14 3.06 -11.31
C LEU A 115 0.28 3.44 -11.74
N GLN A 116 0.42 4.63 -12.33
CA GLN A 116 1.71 5.10 -12.83
C GLN A 116 2.46 5.86 -11.74
N TRP A 117 3.78 5.75 -11.78
CA TRP A 117 4.67 6.49 -10.88
C TRP A 117 5.04 7.82 -11.53
N ASP A 118 4.78 8.91 -10.82
CA ASP A 118 5.20 10.25 -11.23
C ASP A 118 6.55 10.55 -10.57
N ALA A 119 7.62 10.50 -11.37
CA ALA A 119 8.98 10.67 -10.86
C ALA A 119 9.25 12.11 -10.38
N VAL A 120 8.54 13.09 -10.91
CA VAL A 120 8.69 14.48 -10.50
C VAL A 120 8.02 14.71 -9.13
N ALA A 121 6.79 14.24 -8.99
CA ALA A 121 6.05 14.34 -7.73
C ALA A 121 6.53 13.33 -6.69
N LYS A 122 7.24 12.29 -7.10
CA LYS A 122 7.65 11.14 -6.27
C LYS A 122 6.42 10.49 -5.63
N ALA A 123 5.42 10.22 -6.45
CA ALA A 123 4.15 9.70 -5.99
C ALA A 123 3.49 8.85 -7.08
N PHE A 124 2.73 7.84 -6.64
CA PHE A 124 1.82 7.14 -7.55
C PHE A 124 0.66 8.06 -7.89
N ASP A 125 0.30 8.09 -9.17
CA ASP A 125 -0.78 8.95 -9.66
C ASP A 125 -2.07 8.13 -9.75
N PRO A 126 -3.04 8.36 -8.88
CA PRO A 126 -4.26 7.57 -8.87
C PRO A 126 -5.18 7.85 -10.07
N SER A 127 -4.89 8.90 -10.84
CA SER A 127 -5.70 9.27 -12.00
C SER A 127 -5.15 8.69 -13.32
N GLN A 128 -3.99 8.03 -13.28
CA GLN A 128 -3.36 7.51 -14.49
C GLN A 128 -3.49 6.00 -14.64
#